data_81cc102d69ccfdbe1dee7edc8710f3fb
#
_entry.id   81cc102d69ccfdbe1dee7edc8710f3fb
#
_cell.length_a   1.000
_cell.length_b   1.000
_cell.length_c   1.000
_cell.angle_alpha   90.00
_cell.angle_beta   90.00
_cell.angle_gamma   90.00
#
_symmetry.space_group_name_H-M   'P 1'
#
loop_
_entity.id
_entity.type
_entity.pdbx_description
1 polymer ?
#
loop_
_entity_poly.entity_id
_entity_poly.type
_entity_poly.pdbx_seq_one_letter_code
_entity_poly.pdbx_strand_id
1 'polypeptide(L)'
;MSWFFVIAVFPKSADAHNEGGFMMLQRILLVSVTSFLVIFLLSNPALAQENNKDIPAGAKILTLQSAIARGIQYNLDLQVEELNIPISRENVTVEKAEFDPVIEMGISSLEQKTPTAIAFSDDDFDKYRETGGDIGIRKKFQFGLESKLSFETNRSMNNSSVDALRPQYRNIVFLNFTQPLLRDFGTDVNTAKLRMNQNLASQTAEGYMDRAQGIGEEIELTYYDLAEAQEILRYRIESRELARNLLEGNKEKFAAGVVPVTEVQESETAMVSRDEQVIFARQQVETLANQLRDLLGIRPEDTLFKEPFITEEIPGEKQTFPDLEQTLAVALEKRPDIQKQRRVIANQDIKLEYYANQKLPRLDLEATLGANGLSGGERTISYGDTASSSHEGDYMDSLSRMSKADGHEWYAGLRFSYPLGNRASEASYRRAGLEKRQEVYRLKRLEETAEKEVKNSLVTVNRSLERICVAERTEELAEITLAQEMERLKEGLSDTFRVLIFQNSVIQARIRKTSAIVDFNQGLANLYRAMGTNLKRYDIVTVHGITTPVLPQLTEL
;
A
#
# COMPACT_ATOMS: atom_id res chain seq x y z
N MET A 1 -22.61 0.58 34.12
CA MET A 1 -22.95 1.65 35.07
C MET A 1 -22.62 2.98 34.40
N SER A 2 -23.63 3.88 34.42
CA SER A 2 -23.64 5.30 33.99
C SER A 2 -23.85 5.55 32.50
N TRP A 3 -24.97 5.71 32.17
CA TRP A 3 -25.91 6.58 31.46
C TRP A 3 -25.47 8.04 31.33
N PHE A 4 -25.52 8.59 30.11
CA PHE A 4 -25.74 10.03 29.89
C PHE A 4 -26.72 10.22 28.73
N PHE A 5 -27.89 10.71 29.10
CA PHE A 5 -28.93 11.27 28.22
C PHE A 5 -28.50 12.69 27.79
N VAL A 6 -28.68 13.02 26.53
CA VAL A 6 -28.72 14.40 26.07
C VAL A 6 -30.07 14.66 25.41
N ILE A 7 -30.81 15.51 26.05
CA ILE A 7 -32.13 16.04 25.64
C ILE A 7 -31.87 17.17 24.64
N ALA A 8 -32.46 17.09 23.45
CA ALA A 8 -32.55 18.21 22.51
C ALA A 8 -33.89 18.90 22.67
N VAL A 9 -33.83 20.19 22.99
CA VAL A 9 -34.97 21.12 23.15
C VAL A 9 -35.30 21.71 21.79
N PHE A 10 -36.59 21.62 21.40
CA PHE A 10 -37.19 22.39 20.29
C PHE A 10 -37.76 23.71 20.79
N PRO A 11 -37.67 24.81 20.05
CA PRO A 11 -38.55 25.94 20.24
C PRO A 11 -39.74 25.92 19.26
N LYS A 12 -40.91 26.25 19.80
CA LYS A 12 -42.18 26.56 19.12
C LYS A 12 -42.23 28.00 18.65
N SER A 13 -42.78 28.23 17.45
CA SER A 13 -43.70 29.35 17.09
C SER A 13 -44.24 29.07 15.69
N ALA A 14 -45.42 28.88 15.43
CA ALA A 14 -46.71 29.62 15.42
C ALA A 14 -47.05 30.10 13.99
N ASP A 15 -48.21 29.60 13.50
CA ASP A 15 -49.18 30.17 12.56
C ASP A 15 -48.85 30.33 11.06
N ALA A 16 -49.52 29.56 10.18
CA ALA A 16 -50.67 30.03 9.38
C ALA A 16 -51.02 29.09 8.20
N HIS A 17 -52.30 28.78 8.10
CA HIS A 17 -53.13 28.46 6.92
C HIS A 17 -52.88 27.23 6.02
N ASN A 18 -53.64 26.25 6.30
CA ASN A 18 -54.59 25.40 5.57
C ASN A 18 -54.78 25.71 4.07
N GLU A 19 -54.24 24.83 3.21
CA GLU A 19 -54.81 24.32 1.96
C GLU A 19 -53.76 23.36 1.30
N GLY A 20 -53.93 22.05 1.45
CA GLY A 20 -53.01 21.09 0.84
C GLY A 20 -53.23 19.65 1.24
N GLY A 21 -54.19 19.35 2.11
CA GLY A 21 -54.36 18.01 2.67
C GLY A 21 -54.91 16.95 1.70
N PHE A 22 -55.44 17.32 0.54
CA PHE A 22 -56.09 16.37 -0.37
C PHE A 22 -55.17 15.83 -1.50
N MET A 23 -54.12 16.53 -1.84
CA MET A 23 -53.16 16.09 -2.86
C MET A 23 -52.04 15.15 -2.33
N MET A 24 -51.83 15.14 -1.02
CA MET A 24 -50.77 14.29 -0.42
C MET A 24 -51.26 12.85 -0.20
N LEU A 25 -52.55 12.64 0.06
CA LEU A 25 -53.11 11.30 0.20
C LEU A 25 -53.21 10.53 -1.13
N GLN A 26 -53.41 11.22 -2.26
CA GLN A 26 -53.46 10.61 -3.58
C GLN A 26 -52.03 10.19 -4.07
N ARG A 27 -50.97 10.92 -3.69
CA ARG A 27 -49.60 10.55 -4.02
C ARG A 27 -49.04 9.39 -3.16
N ILE A 28 -49.46 9.27 -1.91
CA ILE A 28 -49.07 8.16 -1.03
C ILE A 28 -49.77 6.85 -1.46
N LEU A 29 -50.99 6.88 -1.95
CA LEU A 29 -51.67 5.68 -2.46
C LEU A 29 -51.12 5.20 -3.81
N LEU A 30 -50.65 6.10 -4.69
CA LEU A 30 -50.05 5.72 -5.98
C LEU A 30 -48.65 5.10 -5.79
N VAL A 31 -47.85 5.59 -4.82
CA VAL A 31 -46.50 5.05 -4.54
C VAL A 31 -46.58 3.68 -3.85
N SER A 32 -47.62 3.43 -3.02
CA SER A 32 -47.78 2.11 -2.37
C SER A 32 -48.24 1.01 -3.34
N VAL A 33 -49.04 1.34 -4.36
CA VAL A 33 -49.50 0.35 -5.36
C VAL A 33 -48.43 0.03 -6.38
N THR A 34 -47.59 1.01 -6.78
CA THR A 34 -46.43 0.75 -7.67
C THR A 34 -45.28 0.00 -6.97
N SER A 35 -45.06 0.24 -5.67
CA SER A 35 -44.06 -0.53 -4.88
C SER A 35 -44.53 -1.98 -4.66
N PHE A 36 -45.80 -2.28 -4.52
CA PHE A 36 -46.31 -3.64 -4.37
C PHE A 36 -46.29 -4.42 -5.71
N LEU A 37 -46.45 -3.73 -6.86
CA LEU A 37 -46.38 -4.35 -8.18
C LEU A 37 -44.92 -4.66 -8.60
N VAL A 38 -43.95 -3.82 -8.18
CA VAL A 38 -42.51 -4.05 -8.42
C VAL A 38 -41.96 -5.18 -7.52
N ILE A 39 -42.45 -5.29 -6.29
CA ILE A 39 -42.06 -6.39 -5.38
C ILE A 39 -42.66 -7.75 -5.84
N PHE A 40 -43.82 -7.76 -6.49
CA PHE A 40 -44.43 -8.98 -7.02
C PHE A 40 -43.79 -9.47 -8.35
N LEU A 41 -43.08 -8.59 -9.07
CA LEU A 41 -42.30 -8.96 -10.26
C LEU A 41 -40.87 -9.41 -9.94
N LEU A 42 -40.35 -9.14 -8.71
CA LEU A 42 -39.04 -9.57 -8.25
C LEU A 42 -39.07 -10.87 -7.42
N SER A 43 -40.24 -11.47 -7.19
CA SER A 43 -40.39 -12.69 -6.40
C SER A 43 -40.84 -13.92 -7.19
N ASN A 44 -40.54 -13.98 -8.50
CA ASN A 44 -40.69 -15.22 -9.26
C ASN A 44 -39.32 -15.83 -9.57
N PRO A 45 -38.79 -16.72 -8.71
CA PRO A 45 -37.57 -17.47 -9.02
C PRO A 45 -37.77 -18.59 -10.06
N ALA A 46 -38.98 -18.67 -10.68
CA ALA A 46 -39.35 -19.77 -11.56
C ALA A 46 -38.96 -19.60 -13.06
N LEU A 47 -38.40 -18.45 -13.46
CA LEU A 47 -37.99 -18.22 -14.89
C LEU A 47 -36.45 -18.24 -15.08
N ALA A 48 -35.67 -18.44 -14.02
CA ALA A 48 -34.21 -18.58 -14.13
C ALA A 48 -33.72 -20.04 -13.97
N GLN A 49 -34.60 -21.03 -14.05
CA GLN A 49 -34.28 -22.42 -13.66
C GLN A 49 -34.25 -23.42 -14.82
N GLU A 50 -34.15 -22.98 -16.07
CA GLU A 50 -34.23 -23.93 -17.20
C GLU A 50 -32.91 -24.29 -17.88
N ASN A 51 -31.75 -23.80 -17.45
CA ASN A 51 -30.46 -24.16 -18.05
C ASN A 51 -29.38 -24.70 -17.12
N ASN A 52 -29.72 -25.23 -15.94
CA ASN A 52 -28.73 -25.60 -14.94
C ASN A 52 -28.73 -27.11 -14.61
N LYS A 53 -28.62 -27.99 -15.62
CA LYS A 53 -28.63 -29.46 -15.40
C LYS A 53 -27.27 -30.09 -15.07
N ASP A 54 -26.14 -29.32 -15.12
CA ASP A 54 -24.79 -29.87 -14.89
C ASP A 54 -23.99 -29.21 -13.75
N ILE A 55 -24.66 -28.46 -12.87
CA ILE A 55 -24.00 -27.90 -11.70
C ILE A 55 -23.83 -29.02 -10.66
N PRO A 56 -22.58 -29.32 -10.19
CA PRO A 56 -22.37 -30.25 -9.09
C PRO A 56 -23.21 -29.81 -7.88
N ALA A 57 -23.95 -30.72 -7.28
CA ALA A 57 -24.75 -30.40 -6.07
C ALA A 57 -23.81 -29.81 -4.98
N GLY A 58 -24.05 -28.54 -4.60
CA GLY A 58 -23.22 -27.81 -3.63
C GLY A 58 -22.22 -26.81 -4.22
N ALA A 59 -22.18 -26.63 -5.56
CA ALA A 59 -21.30 -25.63 -6.14
C ALA A 59 -21.80 -24.21 -5.87
N LYS A 60 -20.90 -23.31 -5.42
CA LYS A 60 -21.21 -21.90 -5.24
C LYS A 60 -20.84 -21.10 -6.48
N ILE A 61 -21.75 -20.23 -6.90
CA ILE A 61 -21.46 -19.28 -7.98
C ILE A 61 -20.59 -18.18 -7.42
N LEU A 62 -19.39 -18.02 -7.97
CA LEU A 62 -18.45 -16.97 -7.64
C LEU A 62 -18.61 -15.83 -8.65
N THR A 63 -19.07 -14.66 -8.22
CA THR A 63 -19.14 -13.47 -9.08
C THR A 63 -17.77 -12.82 -9.18
N LEU A 64 -17.45 -12.20 -10.31
CA LEU A 64 -16.17 -11.52 -10.52
C LEU A 64 -15.96 -10.40 -9.48
N GLN A 65 -17.00 -9.61 -9.19
CA GLN A 65 -16.94 -8.55 -8.18
C GLN A 65 -16.61 -9.10 -6.77
N SER A 66 -17.25 -10.21 -6.37
CA SER A 66 -16.96 -10.84 -5.08
C SER A 66 -15.56 -11.46 -5.02
N ALA A 67 -15.07 -12.02 -6.13
CA ALA A 67 -13.71 -12.54 -6.25
C ALA A 67 -12.68 -11.42 -6.06
N ILE A 68 -12.79 -10.32 -6.78
CA ILE A 68 -11.86 -9.18 -6.65
C ILE A 68 -11.94 -8.60 -5.24
N ALA A 69 -13.14 -8.37 -4.70
CA ALA A 69 -13.29 -7.84 -3.34
C ALA A 69 -12.63 -8.73 -2.28
N ARG A 70 -12.83 -10.07 -2.38
CA ARG A 70 -12.20 -11.03 -1.48
C ARG A 70 -10.68 -11.05 -1.64
N GLY A 71 -10.16 -11.07 -2.86
CA GLY A 71 -8.72 -11.07 -3.10
C GLY A 71 -8.04 -9.83 -2.56
N ILE A 72 -8.62 -8.64 -2.78
CA ILE A 72 -8.10 -7.39 -2.20
C ILE A 72 -8.09 -7.42 -0.67
N GLN A 73 -9.05 -8.10 -0.04
CA GLN A 73 -9.15 -8.16 1.42
C GLN A 73 -8.25 -9.23 2.05
N TYR A 74 -8.06 -10.37 1.41
CA TYR A 74 -7.44 -11.56 2.02
C TYR A 74 -6.15 -12.03 1.37
N ASN A 75 -5.73 -11.45 0.23
CA ASN A 75 -4.46 -11.79 -0.42
C ASN A 75 -3.29 -11.44 0.50
N LEU A 76 -2.41 -12.42 0.77
CA LEU A 76 -1.32 -12.26 1.74
C LEU A 76 -0.24 -11.28 1.26
N ASP A 77 0.07 -11.26 -0.04
CA ASP A 77 1.03 -10.30 -0.60
C ASP A 77 0.56 -8.86 -0.39
N LEU A 78 -0.74 -8.64 -0.56
CA LEU A 78 -1.32 -7.32 -0.37
C LEU A 78 -1.38 -6.93 1.11
N GLN A 79 -1.64 -7.87 2.01
CA GLN A 79 -1.58 -7.63 3.46
C GLN A 79 -0.16 -7.27 3.91
N VAL A 80 0.87 -7.92 3.35
CA VAL A 80 2.28 -7.55 3.60
C VAL A 80 2.58 -6.13 3.11
N GLU A 81 2.14 -5.79 1.90
CA GLU A 81 2.35 -4.45 1.35
C GLU A 81 1.56 -3.37 2.11
N GLU A 82 0.38 -3.70 2.65
CA GLU A 82 -0.42 -2.80 3.50
C GLU A 82 0.35 -2.41 4.77
N LEU A 83 1.08 -3.33 5.39
CA LEU A 83 1.89 -3.06 6.58
C LEU A 83 3.02 -2.06 6.33
N ASN A 84 3.48 -1.88 5.10
CA ASN A 84 4.46 -0.86 4.75
C ASN A 84 3.93 0.58 4.96
N ILE A 85 2.60 0.78 4.91
CA ILE A 85 1.99 2.10 5.12
C ILE A 85 2.17 2.57 6.58
N PRO A 86 1.73 1.83 7.63
CA PRO A 86 1.99 2.23 9.00
C PRO A 86 3.49 2.28 9.32
N ILE A 87 4.32 1.36 8.82
CA ILE A 87 5.78 1.40 9.00
C ILE A 87 6.35 2.73 8.48
N SER A 88 5.95 3.17 7.30
CA SER A 88 6.42 4.44 6.74
C SER A 88 5.92 5.66 7.51
N ARG A 89 4.73 5.59 8.15
CA ARG A 89 4.23 6.64 9.05
C ARG A 89 5.03 6.70 10.35
N GLU A 90 5.43 5.55 10.90
CA GLU A 90 6.32 5.52 12.07
C GLU A 90 7.70 6.11 11.74
N ASN A 91 8.24 5.91 10.55
CA ASN A 91 9.47 6.59 10.12
C ASN A 91 9.32 8.12 10.13
N VAL A 92 8.15 8.66 9.79
CA VAL A 92 7.86 10.10 9.94
C VAL A 92 7.86 10.51 11.42
N THR A 93 7.33 9.68 12.31
CA THR A 93 7.33 9.92 13.76
C THR A 93 8.76 9.93 14.31
N VAL A 94 9.60 8.99 13.87
CA VAL A 94 11.04 8.96 14.23
C VAL A 94 11.75 10.26 13.82
N GLU A 95 11.54 10.74 12.61
CA GLU A 95 12.16 12.01 12.15
C GLU A 95 11.61 13.24 12.88
N LYS A 96 10.35 13.22 13.32
CA LYS A 96 9.79 14.29 14.16
C LYS A 96 10.43 14.33 15.53
N ALA A 97 10.79 13.17 16.09
CA ALA A 97 11.38 13.04 17.39
C ALA A 97 12.80 13.66 17.47
N GLU A 98 13.46 13.97 16.34
CA GLU A 98 14.70 14.77 16.32
C GLU A 98 14.52 16.14 16.99
N PHE A 99 13.29 16.66 17.01
CA PHE A 99 12.94 17.96 17.60
C PHE A 99 12.35 17.85 19.02
N ASP A 100 12.27 16.65 19.58
CA ASP A 100 11.77 16.47 20.94
C ASP A 100 12.82 16.91 21.97
N PRO A 101 12.41 17.43 23.14
CA PRO A 101 13.34 17.72 24.21
C PRO A 101 13.93 16.42 24.78
N VAL A 102 15.24 16.43 24.98
CA VAL A 102 15.99 15.31 25.57
C VAL A 102 16.46 15.71 26.95
N ILE A 103 16.14 14.90 27.96
CA ILE A 103 16.67 15.05 29.32
C ILE A 103 17.93 14.22 29.42
N GLU A 104 19.03 14.85 29.85
CA GLU A 104 20.31 14.22 30.06
C GLU A 104 20.64 14.31 31.58
N MET A 105 21.11 13.22 32.16
CA MET A 105 21.50 13.17 33.56
C MET A 105 22.82 12.42 33.68
N GLY A 106 23.74 12.97 34.46
CA GLY A 106 25.03 12.38 34.72
C GLY A 106 25.36 12.38 36.21
N ILE A 107 26.06 11.36 36.68
CA ILE A 107 26.67 11.29 38.01
C ILE A 107 28.09 10.82 37.80
N SER A 108 29.05 11.54 38.39
CA SER A 108 30.46 11.24 38.25
C SER A 108 31.20 11.29 39.59
N SER A 109 32.23 10.48 39.74
CA SER A 109 33.19 10.56 40.84
C SER A 109 34.57 10.37 40.26
N LEU A 110 35.45 11.33 40.55
CA LEU A 110 36.85 11.34 40.13
C LEU A 110 37.73 11.33 41.38
N GLU A 111 38.71 10.47 41.42
CA GLU A 111 39.84 10.54 42.34
C GLU A 111 41.12 10.55 41.53
N GLN A 112 41.89 11.61 41.71
CA GLN A 112 43.16 11.80 41.00
C GLN A 112 44.28 12.01 42.01
N LYS A 113 45.39 11.31 41.79
CA LYS A 113 46.62 11.47 42.56
C LYS A 113 47.77 11.66 41.58
N THR A 114 48.28 12.90 41.50
CA THR A 114 49.31 13.28 40.52
C THR A 114 50.61 13.62 41.25
N PRO A 115 51.76 13.06 40.87
CA PRO A 115 53.05 13.46 41.44
C PRO A 115 53.27 14.97 41.21
N THR A 116 53.72 15.67 42.24
CA THR A 116 54.04 17.11 42.14
C THR A 116 55.48 17.36 42.51
N ALA A 117 56.09 18.36 41.86
CA ALA A 117 57.43 18.84 42.16
C ALA A 117 57.40 20.28 42.69
N ILE A 118 56.25 20.73 43.25
CA ILE A 118 56.10 22.08 43.76
C ILE A 118 56.83 22.20 45.08
N ALA A 119 57.77 23.14 45.17
CA ALA A 119 58.66 23.33 46.35
C ALA A 119 57.97 23.71 47.66
N PHE A 120 56.70 24.12 47.65
CA PHE A 120 55.87 24.51 48.80
C PHE A 120 54.68 23.55 49.03
N SER A 121 54.73 22.31 48.49
CA SER A 121 53.76 21.30 48.81
C SER A 121 54.25 20.44 49.98
N ASP A 122 53.41 20.22 50.97
CA ASP A 122 53.68 19.32 52.07
C ASP A 122 53.64 17.84 51.70
N ASP A 123 53.13 17.52 50.51
CA ASP A 123 52.95 16.18 49.95
C ASP A 123 53.65 16.06 48.58
N ASP A 124 54.23 14.89 48.30
CA ASP A 124 54.80 14.55 46.97
C ASP A 124 53.76 14.36 45.88
N PHE A 125 52.49 14.45 46.24
CA PHE A 125 51.35 14.20 45.35
C PHE A 125 50.24 15.22 45.55
N ASP A 126 49.73 15.77 44.44
CA ASP A 126 48.47 16.47 44.43
C ASP A 126 47.32 15.46 44.42
N LYS A 127 46.46 15.54 45.42
CA LYS A 127 45.27 14.71 45.56
C LYS A 127 44.05 15.57 45.25
N TYR A 128 43.27 15.13 44.29
CA TYR A 128 42.01 15.76 43.92
C TYR A 128 40.90 14.70 43.91
N ARG A 129 39.82 14.99 44.61
CA ARG A 129 38.62 14.15 44.57
C ARG A 129 37.45 15.06 44.25
N GLU A 130 36.66 14.64 43.25
CA GLU A 130 35.44 15.32 42.85
C GLU A 130 34.30 14.33 42.79
N THR A 131 33.14 14.70 43.30
CA THR A 131 31.89 13.95 43.12
C THR A 131 30.84 14.96 42.72
N GLY A 132 30.18 14.67 41.60
CA GLY A 132 29.22 15.59 41.02
C GLY A 132 28.12 14.91 40.26
N GLY A 133 27.21 15.71 39.83
CA GLY A 133 26.15 15.31 38.92
C GLY A 133 25.67 16.48 38.08
N ASP A 134 25.09 16.15 36.96
CA ASP A 134 24.47 17.12 36.09
C ASP A 134 23.09 16.65 35.66
N ILE A 135 22.21 17.59 35.43
CA ILE A 135 20.92 17.40 34.79
C ILE A 135 20.71 18.50 33.75
N GLY A 136 20.27 18.13 32.56
CA GLY A 136 20.04 19.08 31.51
C GLY A 136 18.86 18.72 30.62
N ILE A 137 18.33 19.72 29.93
CA ILE A 137 17.33 19.58 28.88
C ILE A 137 17.91 20.21 27.64
N ARG A 138 18.02 19.39 26.56
CA ARG A 138 18.45 19.84 25.24
C ARG A 138 17.29 19.78 24.29
N LYS A 139 17.12 20.81 23.45
CA LYS A 139 16.10 20.87 22.41
C LYS A 139 16.65 21.50 21.15
N LYS A 140 16.41 20.82 20.01
CA LYS A 140 16.62 21.36 18.67
C LYS A 140 15.29 21.87 18.12
N PHE A 141 15.29 23.06 17.56
CA PHE A 141 14.11 23.65 16.92
C PHE A 141 14.18 23.47 15.40
N GLN A 142 13.02 23.43 14.75
CA GLN A 142 12.92 23.22 13.31
C GLN A 142 13.65 24.26 12.45
N PHE A 143 13.86 25.47 12.97
CA PHE A 143 14.62 26.52 12.27
C PHE A 143 16.15 26.47 12.51
N GLY A 144 16.61 25.44 13.23
CA GLY A 144 18.03 25.15 13.45
C GLY A 144 18.60 25.65 14.77
N LEU A 145 17.84 26.37 15.63
CA LEU A 145 18.29 26.72 16.96
C LEU A 145 18.44 25.47 17.82
N GLU A 146 19.58 25.30 18.46
CA GLU A 146 19.80 24.35 19.53
C GLU A 146 19.87 25.10 20.87
N SER A 147 19.10 24.64 21.85
CA SER A 147 19.13 25.16 23.22
C SER A 147 19.43 24.05 24.21
N LYS A 148 20.28 24.34 25.22
CA LYS A 148 20.57 23.43 26.32
C LYS A 148 20.51 24.21 27.62
N LEU A 149 19.60 23.82 28.50
CA LEU A 149 19.58 24.25 29.91
C LEU A 149 20.20 23.12 30.71
N SER A 150 21.28 23.39 31.46
CA SER A 150 21.93 22.42 32.32
C SER A 150 22.14 22.99 33.72
N PHE A 151 21.98 22.14 34.72
CA PHE A 151 22.38 22.36 36.10
C PHE A 151 23.47 21.36 36.46
N GLU A 152 24.60 21.85 36.98
CA GLU A 152 25.74 21.04 37.36
C GLU A 152 26.03 21.30 38.84
N THR A 153 26.28 20.22 39.57
CA THR A 153 26.63 20.29 41.02
C THR A 153 27.87 19.45 41.28
N ASN A 154 28.87 20.06 41.89
CA ASN A 154 30.14 19.39 42.16
C ASN A 154 30.56 19.64 43.60
N ARG A 155 31.01 18.56 44.27
CA ARG A 155 31.72 18.59 45.55
C ARG A 155 33.15 18.16 45.28
N SER A 156 34.09 19.10 45.48
CA SER A 156 35.52 18.82 45.30
C SER A 156 36.30 18.92 46.64
N MET A 157 37.33 18.13 46.69
CA MET A 157 38.30 18.11 47.80
C MET A 157 39.70 17.98 47.23
N ASN A 158 40.62 18.81 47.67
CA ASN A 158 42.03 18.71 47.30
C ASN A 158 42.92 18.80 48.57
N ASN A 159 44.21 18.55 48.43
CA ASN A 159 45.20 18.73 49.50
C ASN A 159 46.01 20.02 49.36
N SER A 160 45.56 20.96 48.51
CA SER A 160 46.22 22.25 48.33
C SER A 160 46.33 23.00 49.69
N SER A 161 47.49 23.52 50.03
CA SER A 161 47.74 24.29 51.25
C SER A 161 47.20 25.71 51.15
N VAL A 162 46.85 26.19 49.90
CA VAL A 162 46.38 27.55 49.66
C VAL A 162 44.86 27.70 49.51
N ASP A 163 44.13 26.59 49.42
CA ASP A 163 42.69 26.65 49.27
C ASP A 163 41.98 26.87 50.59
N ALA A 164 41.21 27.94 50.68
CA ALA A 164 40.51 28.36 51.91
C ALA A 164 39.21 27.58 52.17
N LEU A 165 38.69 26.82 51.18
CA LEU A 165 37.48 26.03 51.34
C LEU A 165 37.77 24.54 51.12
N ARG A 166 37.34 23.70 52.11
CA ARG A 166 37.50 22.24 51.99
C ARG A 166 36.45 21.52 52.87
N PRO A 167 35.49 20.76 52.23
CA PRO A 167 35.23 20.61 50.80
C PRO A 167 34.73 21.88 50.14
N GLN A 168 34.86 21.98 48.81
CA GLN A 168 34.20 23.01 48.03
C GLN A 168 32.91 22.43 47.40
N TYR A 169 31.82 23.20 47.44
CA TYR A 169 30.57 22.93 46.75
C TYR A 169 30.37 24.00 45.68
N ARG A 170 30.24 23.54 44.42
CA ARG A 170 29.98 24.42 43.27
C ARG A 170 28.73 23.99 42.60
N ASN A 171 27.77 24.89 42.49
CA ASN A 171 26.52 24.71 41.73
C ASN A 171 26.47 25.71 40.59
N ILE A 172 26.17 25.24 39.40
CA ILE A 172 26.16 26.06 38.19
C ILE A 172 24.90 25.75 37.39
N VAL A 173 24.24 26.79 36.90
CA VAL A 173 23.20 26.64 35.86
C VAL A 173 23.66 27.34 34.60
N PHE A 174 23.55 26.65 33.47
CA PHE A 174 23.87 27.20 32.15
C PHE A 174 22.66 27.12 31.22
N LEU A 175 22.45 28.18 30.44
CA LEU A 175 21.57 28.24 29.33
C LEU A 175 22.39 28.54 28.08
N ASN A 176 22.56 27.52 27.22
CA ASN A 176 23.34 27.59 25.99
C ASN A 176 22.42 27.67 24.80
N PHE A 177 22.76 28.54 23.85
CA PHE A 177 22.09 28.65 22.56
C PHE A 177 23.12 28.57 21.44
N THR A 178 22.79 27.82 20.39
CA THR A 178 23.55 27.80 19.13
C THR A 178 22.59 27.98 17.98
N GLN A 179 22.73 29.09 17.25
CA GLN A 179 21.89 29.39 16.09
C GLN A 179 22.77 29.44 14.84
N PRO A 180 22.64 28.48 13.92
CA PRO A 180 23.21 28.59 12.59
C PRO A 180 22.62 29.81 11.86
N LEU A 181 23.45 30.58 11.15
CA LEU A 181 23.03 31.79 10.43
C LEU A 181 23.12 31.65 8.91
N LEU A 182 23.89 30.70 8.39
CA LEU A 182 24.07 30.42 6.96
C LEU A 182 23.78 28.95 6.66
N ARG A 183 24.81 28.10 6.73
CA ARG A 183 24.63 26.66 6.60
C ARG A 183 23.79 26.13 7.77
N ASP A 184 22.84 25.24 7.49
CA ASP A 184 21.89 24.67 8.44
C ASP A 184 20.90 25.69 9.05
N PHE A 185 20.78 26.90 8.44
CA PHE A 185 19.78 27.88 8.83
C PHE A 185 18.45 27.64 8.11
N GLY A 186 17.36 27.76 8.85
CA GLY A 186 16.00 27.77 8.32
C GLY A 186 15.28 26.43 8.41
N THR A 187 13.95 26.49 8.37
CA THR A 187 13.06 25.34 8.57
C THR A 187 13.22 24.32 7.44
N ASP A 188 13.32 24.77 6.18
CA ASP A 188 13.37 23.87 5.03
C ASP A 188 14.57 22.92 5.05
N VAL A 189 15.71 23.40 5.51
CA VAL A 189 16.94 22.61 5.62
C VAL A 189 16.87 21.64 6.78
N ASN A 190 16.44 22.10 7.96
CA ASN A 190 16.38 21.28 9.16
C ASN A 190 15.25 20.26 9.12
N THR A 191 14.16 20.53 8.41
CA THR A 191 13.06 19.58 8.22
C THR A 191 13.16 18.78 6.92
N ALA A 192 14.25 18.87 6.16
CA ALA A 192 14.40 18.21 4.87
C ALA A 192 14.19 16.70 4.96
N LYS A 193 14.76 16.01 5.95
CA LYS A 193 14.55 14.58 6.19
C LYS A 193 13.11 14.26 6.54
N LEU A 194 12.48 15.07 7.40
CA LEU A 194 11.07 14.92 7.77
C LEU A 194 10.17 15.05 6.53
N ARG A 195 10.38 16.08 5.69
CA ARG A 195 9.64 16.29 4.44
C ARG A 195 9.83 15.13 3.46
N MET A 196 11.08 14.61 3.34
CA MET A 196 11.36 13.44 2.51
C MET A 196 10.64 12.18 3.02
N ASN A 197 10.60 11.94 4.33
CA ASN A 197 9.90 10.78 4.90
C ASN A 197 8.36 10.92 4.78
N GLN A 198 7.81 12.12 4.86
CA GLN A 198 6.39 12.37 4.57
C GLN A 198 6.03 12.05 3.12
N ASN A 199 6.88 12.44 2.17
CA ASN A 199 6.71 12.06 0.77
C ASN A 199 6.90 10.55 0.56
N LEU A 200 7.84 9.91 1.27
CA LEU A 200 8.04 8.47 1.22
C LEU A 200 6.81 7.71 1.72
N ALA A 201 6.18 8.16 2.81
CA ALA A 201 4.93 7.58 3.29
C ALA A 201 3.80 7.67 2.23
N SER A 202 3.75 8.79 1.50
CA SER A 202 2.82 8.94 0.38
C SER A 202 3.19 8.04 -0.80
N GLN A 203 4.48 7.88 -1.11
CA GLN A 203 4.96 6.94 -2.15
C GLN A 203 4.61 5.49 -1.82
N THR A 204 4.68 5.11 -0.54
CA THR A 204 4.30 3.77 -0.06
C THR A 204 2.81 3.52 -0.28
N ALA A 205 1.95 4.51 -0.02
CA ALA A 205 0.52 4.40 -0.29
C ALA A 205 0.22 4.23 -1.80
N GLU A 206 0.91 4.99 -2.67
CA GLU A 206 0.78 4.81 -4.13
C GLU A 206 1.32 3.43 -4.58
N GLY A 207 2.39 2.93 -3.94
CA GLY A 207 2.92 1.59 -4.21
C GLY A 207 1.93 0.49 -3.84
N TYR A 208 1.26 0.61 -2.71
CA TYR A 208 0.17 -0.28 -2.32
C TYR A 208 -0.98 -0.26 -3.35
N MET A 209 -1.38 0.94 -3.81
CA MET A 209 -2.41 1.08 -4.83
C MET A 209 -2.03 0.40 -6.15
N ASP A 210 -0.79 0.55 -6.57
CA ASP A 210 -0.28 -0.11 -7.78
C ASP A 210 -0.32 -1.64 -7.63
N ARG A 211 0.11 -2.17 -6.47
CA ARG A 211 0.05 -3.61 -6.19
C ARG A 211 -1.38 -4.12 -6.11
N ALA A 212 -2.28 -3.38 -5.45
CA ALA A 212 -3.71 -3.73 -5.36
C ALA A 212 -4.38 -3.78 -6.75
N GLN A 213 -4.07 -2.82 -7.62
CA GLN A 213 -4.52 -2.83 -9.00
C GLN A 213 -3.97 -4.02 -9.79
N GLY A 214 -2.70 -4.39 -9.56
CA GLY A 214 -2.08 -5.57 -10.18
C GLY A 214 -2.73 -6.88 -9.73
N ILE A 215 -2.97 -7.06 -8.43
CA ILE A 215 -3.69 -8.23 -7.89
C ILE A 215 -5.13 -8.29 -8.43
N GLY A 216 -5.82 -7.15 -8.49
CA GLY A 216 -7.17 -7.09 -9.07
C GLY A 216 -7.20 -7.52 -10.53
N GLU A 217 -6.24 -7.09 -11.36
CA GLU A 217 -6.07 -7.52 -12.73
C GLU A 217 -5.80 -9.04 -12.82
N GLU A 218 -4.87 -9.56 -12.02
CA GLU A 218 -4.49 -10.97 -12.01
C GLU A 218 -5.67 -11.88 -11.62
N ILE A 219 -6.50 -11.46 -10.67
CA ILE A 219 -7.74 -12.14 -10.30
C ILE A 219 -8.72 -12.12 -11.48
N GLU A 220 -8.90 -10.97 -12.12
CA GLU A 220 -9.82 -10.82 -13.25
C GLU A 220 -9.41 -11.71 -14.45
N LEU A 221 -8.12 -11.73 -14.78
CA LEU A 221 -7.59 -12.59 -15.85
C LEU A 221 -7.77 -14.07 -15.51
N THR A 222 -7.36 -14.50 -14.31
CA THR A 222 -7.48 -15.91 -13.87
C THR A 222 -8.94 -16.35 -13.76
N TYR A 223 -9.84 -15.44 -13.38
CA TYR A 223 -11.27 -15.71 -13.34
C TYR A 223 -11.83 -15.99 -14.74
N TYR A 224 -11.48 -15.20 -15.75
CA TYR A 224 -11.91 -15.42 -17.12
C TYR A 224 -11.27 -16.68 -17.72
N ASP A 225 -10.01 -16.98 -17.41
CA ASP A 225 -9.36 -18.23 -17.81
C ASP A 225 -10.08 -19.45 -17.22
N LEU A 226 -10.50 -19.38 -15.96
CA LEU A 226 -11.28 -20.44 -15.31
C LEU A 226 -12.66 -20.60 -15.95
N ALA A 227 -13.33 -19.49 -16.25
CA ALA A 227 -14.63 -19.51 -16.95
C ALA A 227 -14.51 -20.15 -18.34
N GLU A 228 -13.47 -19.81 -19.11
CA GLU A 228 -13.17 -20.45 -20.39
C GLU A 228 -12.94 -21.95 -20.23
N ALA A 229 -12.10 -22.35 -19.28
CA ALA A 229 -11.79 -23.76 -19.04
C ALA A 229 -13.04 -24.58 -18.64
N GLN A 230 -13.94 -24.00 -17.85
CA GLN A 230 -15.22 -24.62 -17.49
C GLN A 230 -16.13 -24.81 -18.69
N GLU A 231 -16.24 -23.82 -19.59
CA GLU A 231 -16.99 -23.91 -20.82
C GLU A 231 -16.37 -24.94 -21.78
N ILE A 232 -15.06 -24.97 -21.93
CA ILE A 232 -14.35 -25.98 -22.74
C ILE A 232 -14.61 -27.38 -22.17
N LEU A 233 -14.55 -27.58 -20.87
CA LEU A 233 -14.86 -28.87 -20.23
C LEU A 233 -16.30 -29.29 -20.56
N ARG A 234 -17.27 -28.38 -20.51
CA ARG A 234 -18.67 -28.65 -20.88
C ARG A 234 -18.77 -29.12 -22.34
N TYR A 235 -18.12 -28.41 -23.26
CA TYR A 235 -18.12 -28.81 -24.68
C TYR A 235 -17.43 -30.16 -24.93
N ARG A 236 -16.37 -30.49 -24.18
CA ARG A 236 -15.68 -31.78 -24.28
C ARG A 236 -16.55 -32.92 -23.76
N ILE A 237 -17.30 -32.72 -22.67
CA ILE A 237 -18.26 -33.70 -22.12
C ILE A 237 -19.39 -33.93 -23.15
N GLU A 238 -19.98 -32.87 -23.68
CA GLU A 238 -21.01 -32.97 -24.73
C GLU A 238 -20.49 -33.75 -25.95
N SER A 239 -19.28 -33.40 -26.41
CA SER A 239 -18.64 -34.08 -27.54
C SER A 239 -18.43 -35.58 -27.28
N ARG A 240 -18.03 -35.95 -26.06
CA ARG A 240 -17.89 -37.36 -25.67
C ARG A 240 -19.22 -38.11 -25.72
N GLU A 241 -20.29 -37.51 -25.19
CA GLU A 241 -21.62 -38.13 -25.21
C GLU A 241 -22.16 -38.30 -26.64
N LEU A 242 -21.91 -37.34 -27.54
CA LEU A 242 -22.23 -37.48 -28.96
C LEU A 242 -21.49 -38.66 -29.63
N ALA A 243 -20.19 -38.83 -29.30
CA ALA A 243 -19.40 -39.94 -29.81
C ALA A 243 -19.86 -41.30 -29.23
N ARG A 244 -20.26 -41.34 -27.94
CA ARG A 244 -20.80 -42.52 -27.30
C ARG A 244 -22.09 -42.97 -28.00
N ASN A 245 -23.02 -42.04 -28.22
CA ASN A 245 -24.28 -42.33 -28.90
C ASN A 245 -24.05 -42.85 -30.34
N LEU A 246 -23.06 -42.29 -31.03
CA LEU A 246 -22.69 -42.75 -32.37
C LEU A 246 -22.09 -44.17 -32.35
N LEU A 247 -21.22 -44.48 -31.40
CA LEU A 247 -20.64 -45.80 -31.17
C LEU A 247 -21.73 -46.85 -30.87
N GLU A 248 -22.66 -46.54 -29.98
CA GLU A 248 -23.77 -47.43 -29.64
C GLU A 248 -24.64 -47.72 -30.89
N GLY A 249 -25.03 -46.67 -31.62
CA GLY A 249 -25.78 -46.83 -32.86
C GLY A 249 -25.03 -47.66 -33.92
N ASN A 250 -23.71 -47.48 -34.06
CA ASN A 250 -22.90 -48.27 -35.00
C ASN A 250 -22.76 -49.74 -34.53
N LYS A 251 -22.67 -50.01 -33.21
CA LYS A 251 -22.71 -51.38 -32.66
C LYS A 251 -24.02 -52.08 -32.98
N GLU A 252 -25.17 -51.42 -32.86
CA GLU A 252 -26.49 -51.96 -33.22
C GLU A 252 -26.59 -52.25 -34.71
N LYS A 253 -26.16 -51.31 -35.56
CA LYS A 253 -26.16 -51.51 -37.03
C LYS A 253 -25.23 -52.64 -37.47
N PHE A 254 -24.06 -52.79 -36.81
CA PHE A 254 -23.15 -53.90 -37.08
C PHE A 254 -23.76 -55.25 -36.69
N ALA A 255 -24.41 -55.32 -35.51
CA ALA A 255 -25.12 -56.53 -35.10
C ALA A 255 -26.26 -56.91 -36.06
N ALA A 256 -26.89 -55.90 -36.68
CA ALA A 256 -27.88 -56.09 -37.72
C ALA A 256 -27.28 -56.37 -39.12
N GLY A 257 -25.97 -56.39 -39.31
CA GLY A 257 -25.27 -56.61 -40.56
C GLY A 257 -25.33 -55.46 -41.58
N VAL A 258 -25.65 -54.22 -41.09
CA VAL A 258 -25.84 -53.03 -41.93
C VAL A 258 -24.56 -52.29 -42.24
N VAL A 259 -23.62 -52.26 -41.22
CA VAL A 259 -22.33 -51.57 -41.36
C VAL A 259 -21.16 -52.52 -41.10
N PRO A 260 -19.97 -52.26 -41.66
CA PRO A 260 -18.77 -53.07 -41.41
C PRO A 260 -18.19 -52.78 -40.01
N VAL A 261 -17.34 -53.70 -39.49
CA VAL A 261 -16.67 -53.56 -38.18
C VAL A 261 -15.77 -52.32 -38.10
N THR A 262 -15.27 -51.82 -39.21
CA THR A 262 -14.46 -50.61 -39.30
C THR A 262 -15.17 -49.36 -38.78
N GLU A 263 -16.48 -49.21 -39.07
CA GLU A 263 -17.31 -48.11 -38.53
C GLU A 263 -17.41 -48.14 -37.00
N VAL A 264 -17.49 -49.34 -36.41
CA VAL A 264 -17.48 -49.51 -34.95
C VAL A 264 -16.10 -49.14 -34.37
N GLN A 265 -15.00 -49.57 -35.00
CA GLN A 265 -13.66 -49.27 -34.56
C GLN A 265 -13.33 -47.78 -34.64
N GLU A 266 -13.76 -47.09 -35.70
CA GLU A 266 -13.61 -45.64 -35.89
C GLU A 266 -14.38 -44.86 -34.80
N SER A 267 -15.60 -45.24 -34.50
CA SER A 267 -16.43 -44.64 -33.45
C SER A 267 -15.82 -44.88 -32.05
N GLU A 268 -15.29 -46.07 -31.80
CA GLU A 268 -14.62 -46.42 -30.55
C GLU A 268 -13.34 -45.60 -30.35
N THR A 269 -12.51 -45.48 -31.39
CA THR A 269 -11.30 -44.65 -31.39
C THR A 269 -11.62 -43.18 -31.11
N ALA A 270 -12.66 -42.65 -31.77
CA ALA A 270 -13.12 -41.30 -31.54
C ALA A 270 -13.61 -41.08 -30.12
N MET A 271 -14.37 -42.03 -29.55
CA MET A 271 -14.82 -41.93 -28.15
C MET A 271 -13.66 -41.91 -27.18
N VAL A 272 -12.69 -42.84 -27.28
CA VAL A 272 -11.50 -42.90 -26.39
C VAL A 272 -10.68 -41.61 -26.49
N SER A 273 -10.48 -41.06 -27.69
CA SER A 273 -9.79 -39.79 -27.88
C SER A 273 -10.53 -38.61 -27.20
N ARG A 274 -11.87 -38.62 -27.18
CA ARG A 274 -12.65 -37.59 -26.49
C ARG A 274 -12.64 -37.76 -24.96
N ASP A 275 -12.57 -39.00 -24.45
CA ASP A 275 -12.34 -39.26 -23.00
C ASP A 275 -11.02 -38.65 -22.54
N GLU A 276 -9.93 -38.82 -23.30
CA GLU A 276 -8.64 -38.18 -23.02
C GLU A 276 -8.77 -36.64 -22.95
N GLN A 277 -9.47 -36.04 -23.93
CA GLN A 277 -9.69 -34.57 -23.94
C GLN A 277 -10.50 -34.08 -22.74
N VAL A 278 -11.45 -34.87 -22.20
CA VAL A 278 -12.19 -34.54 -21.00
C VAL A 278 -11.25 -34.56 -19.77
N ILE A 279 -10.33 -35.55 -19.69
CA ILE A 279 -9.37 -35.64 -18.58
C ILE A 279 -8.46 -34.40 -18.58
N PHE A 280 -7.91 -34.00 -19.74
CA PHE A 280 -7.09 -32.78 -19.84
C PHE A 280 -7.89 -31.51 -19.48
N ALA A 281 -9.13 -31.39 -19.95
CA ALA A 281 -9.95 -30.22 -19.60
C ALA A 281 -10.27 -30.15 -18.10
N ARG A 282 -10.52 -31.26 -17.42
CA ARG A 282 -10.69 -31.30 -15.96
C ARG A 282 -9.44 -30.86 -15.23
N GLN A 283 -8.26 -31.35 -15.64
CA GLN A 283 -6.99 -30.93 -15.05
C GLN A 283 -6.80 -29.41 -15.17
N GLN A 284 -7.14 -28.84 -16.33
CA GLN A 284 -7.01 -27.39 -16.54
C GLN A 284 -7.92 -26.59 -15.61
N VAL A 285 -9.19 -27.02 -15.45
CA VAL A 285 -10.13 -26.40 -14.52
C VAL A 285 -9.60 -26.46 -13.07
N GLU A 286 -9.09 -27.61 -12.64
CA GLU A 286 -8.54 -27.76 -11.28
C GLU A 286 -7.32 -26.87 -11.05
N THR A 287 -6.42 -26.77 -12.04
CA THR A 287 -5.22 -25.94 -11.97
C THR A 287 -5.59 -24.47 -11.83
N LEU A 288 -6.47 -23.96 -12.68
CA LEU A 288 -6.92 -22.56 -12.64
C LEU A 288 -7.73 -22.24 -11.37
N ALA A 289 -8.57 -23.20 -10.93
CA ALA A 289 -9.29 -23.06 -9.66
C ALA A 289 -8.34 -22.95 -8.46
N ASN A 290 -7.22 -23.70 -8.45
CA ASN A 290 -6.21 -23.60 -7.42
C ASN A 290 -5.44 -22.26 -7.46
N GLN A 291 -5.11 -21.78 -8.67
CA GLN A 291 -4.50 -20.46 -8.83
C GLN A 291 -5.44 -19.35 -8.33
N LEU A 292 -6.72 -19.43 -8.67
CA LEU A 292 -7.69 -18.46 -8.19
C LEU A 292 -7.85 -18.53 -6.67
N ARG A 293 -7.87 -19.74 -6.05
CA ARG A 293 -7.91 -19.89 -4.58
C ARG A 293 -6.74 -19.19 -3.90
N ASP A 294 -5.54 -19.31 -4.43
CA ASP A 294 -4.35 -18.66 -3.92
C ASP A 294 -4.48 -17.13 -3.97
N LEU A 295 -4.87 -16.59 -5.11
CA LEU A 295 -5.12 -15.15 -5.28
C LEU A 295 -6.21 -14.60 -4.34
N LEU A 296 -7.26 -15.40 -4.07
CA LEU A 296 -8.36 -15.05 -3.17
C LEU A 296 -8.00 -15.24 -1.69
N GLY A 297 -6.80 -15.72 -1.36
CA GLY A 297 -6.39 -16.03 0.00
C GLY A 297 -7.24 -17.12 0.66
N ILE A 298 -7.77 -18.07 -0.12
CA ILE A 298 -8.57 -19.20 0.39
C ILE A 298 -7.60 -20.28 0.88
N ARG A 299 -7.65 -20.57 2.17
CA ARG A 299 -6.78 -21.53 2.83
C ARG A 299 -7.39 -22.94 2.86
N PRO A 300 -6.57 -24.01 3.02
CA PRO A 300 -7.06 -25.40 3.10
C PRO A 300 -8.09 -25.65 4.22
N GLU A 301 -8.05 -24.86 5.30
CA GLU A 301 -8.99 -24.92 6.41
C GLU A 301 -10.33 -24.23 6.14
N ASP A 302 -10.41 -23.37 5.13
CA ASP A 302 -11.65 -22.69 4.73
C ASP A 302 -12.64 -23.69 4.12
N THR A 303 -13.94 -23.54 4.43
CA THR A 303 -14.99 -24.35 3.84
C THR A 303 -15.04 -24.21 2.32
N LEU A 304 -14.73 -23.01 1.80
CA LEU A 304 -14.65 -22.70 0.37
C LEU A 304 -13.52 -23.44 -0.37
N PHE A 305 -12.52 -23.96 0.34
CA PHE A 305 -11.43 -24.70 -0.30
C PHE A 305 -11.90 -26.03 -0.89
N LYS A 306 -12.88 -26.68 -0.25
CA LYS A 306 -13.39 -28.00 -0.63
C LYS A 306 -14.54 -27.94 -1.63
N GLU A 307 -15.17 -26.78 -1.77
CA GLU A 307 -16.30 -26.59 -2.66
C GLU A 307 -15.82 -26.25 -4.10
N PRO A 308 -16.41 -26.85 -5.14
CA PRO A 308 -16.13 -26.43 -6.52
C PRO A 308 -16.71 -25.06 -6.78
N PHE A 309 -15.94 -24.19 -7.42
CA PHE A 309 -16.41 -22.89 -7.89
C PHE A 309 -17.03 -23.03 -9.29
N ILE A 310 -18.12 -22.34 -9.50
CA ILE A 310 -18.65 -22.07 -10.82
C ILE A 310 -18.60 -20.56 -11.03
N THR A 311 -18.01 -20.13 -12.14
CA THR A 311 -17.99 -18.73 -12.55
C THR A 311 -19.35 -18.34 -13.14
N GLU A 312 -19.69 -17.05 -13.08
CA GLU A 312 -20.82 -16.52 -13.82
C GLU A 312 -20.60 -16.63 -15.33
N GLU A 313 -21.69 -16.55 -16.09
CA GLU A 313 -21.61 -16.48 -17.55
C GLU A 313 -20.78 -15.27 -17.99
N ILE A 314 -19.89 -15.48 -18.96
CA ILE A 314 -18.97 -14.44 -19.43
C ILE A 314 -19.76 -13.37 -20.18
N PRO A 315 -19.68 -12.08 -19.77
CA PRO A 315 -20.42 -11.04 -20.44
C PRO A 315 -20.01 -10.89 -21.91
N GLY A 316 -20.96 -10.98 -22.82
CA GLY A 316 -20.75 -10.76 -24.25
C GLY A 316 -21.08 -9.34 -24.72
N GLU A 317 -21.21 -8.36 -23.80
CA GLU A 317 -21.69 -7.02 -24.12
C GLU A 317 -20.70 -6.21 -24.98
N LYS A 318 -21.22 -5.63 -26.06
CA LYS A 318 -20.49 -4.68 -26.91
C LYS A 318 -20.46 -3.31 -26.20
N GLN A 319 -19.35 -2.98 -25.54
CA GLN A 319 -19.12 -1.65 -24.98
C GLN A 319 -18.44 -0.75 -26.02
N THR A 320 -18.87 0.53 -26.05
CA THR A 320 -18.16 1.59 -26.77
C THR A 320 -17.08 2.19 -25.86
N PHE A 321 -15.87 2.33 -26.40
CA PHE A 321 -14.73 2.83 -25.63
C PHE A 321 -14.45 4.30 -25.93
N PRO A 322 -13.93 5.07 -24.94
CA PRO A 322 -13.49 6.43 -25.17
C PRO A 322 -12.32 6.46 -26.17
N ASP A 323 -12.16 7.59 -26.82
CA ASP A 323 -11.05 7.82 -27.74
C ASP A 323 -9.69 7.68 -27.06
N LEU A 324 -8.66 7.35 -27.85
CA LEU A 324 -7.29 7.15 -27.37
C LEU A 324 -6.79 8.34 -26.52
N GLU A 325 -7.05 9.59 -26.96
CA GLU A 325 -6.58 10.78 -26.30
C GLU A 325 -7.18 10.93 -24.89
N GLN A 326 -8.48 10.67 -24.74
CA GLN A 326 -9.16 10.69 -23.45
C GLN A 326 -8.66 9.59 -22.51
N THR A 327 -8.48 8.38 -23.05
CA THR A 327 -7.98 7.23 -22.29
C THR A 327 -6.56 7.48 -21.77
N LEU A 328 -5.69 8.06 -22.62
CA LEU A 328 -4.33 8.40 -22.25
C LEU A 328 -4.28 9.50 -21.20
N ALA A 329 -5.11 10.55 -21.31
CA ALA A 329 -5.17 11.61 -20.33
C ALA A 329 -5.53 11.06 -18.93
N VAL A 330 -6.52 10.14 -18.85
CA VAL A 330 -6.88 9.47 -17.60
C VAL A 330 -5.72 8.63 -17.06
N ALA A 331 -5.04 7.86 -17.91
CA ALA A 331 -3.91 7.04 -17.51
C ALA A 331 -2.79 7.88 -16.88
N LEU A 332 -2.37 8.97 -17.53
CA LEU A 332 -1.32 9.85 -17.04
C LEU A 332 -1.69 10.59 -15.73
N GLU A 333 -3.00 10.75 -15.46
CA GLU A 333 -3.49 11.36 -14.21
C GLU A 333 -3.67 10.33 -13.09
N LYS A 334 -4.19 9.13 -13.37
CA LYS A 334 -4.69 8.19 -12.36
C LYS A 334 -3.73 7.06 -12.01
N ARG A 335 -2.74 6.77 -12.85
CA ARG A 335 -1.80 5.66 -12.60
C ARG A 335 -0.97 5.89 -11.33
N PRO A 336 -0.99 4.95 -10.38
CA PRO A 336 -0.27 5.08 -9.11
C PRO A 336 1.26 5.08 -9.30
N ASP A 337 1.80 4.34 -10.26
CA ASP A 337 3.24 4.29 -10.56
C ASP A 337 3.78 5.66 -11.03
N ILE A 338 3.01 6.39 -11.84
CA ILE A 338 3.32 7.75 -12.29
C ILE A 338 3.24 8.73 -11.09
N GLN A 339 2.22 8.63 -10.25
CA GLN A 339 2.07 9.47 -9.06
C GLN A 339 3.22 9.23 -8.08
N LYS A 340 3.58 7.98 -7.83
CA LYS A 340 4.75 7.59 -7.03
C LYS A 340 6.02 8.23 -7.57
N GLN A 341 6.27 8.15 -8.88
CA GLN A 341 7.47 8.71 -9.49
C GLN A 341 7.53 10.25 -9.40
N ARG A 342 6.39 10.94 -9.49
CA ARG A 342 6.31 12.39 -9.26
C ARG A 342 6.72 12.77 -7.84
N ARG A 343 6.33 11.97 -6.83
CA ARG A 343 6.75 12.18 -5.43
C ARG A 343 8.24 11.86 -5.22
N VAL A 344 8.79 10.89 -5.95
CA VAL A 344 10.25 10.62 -5.96
C VAL A 344 11.00 11.85 -6.46
N ILE A 345 10.54 12.50 -7.53
CA ILE A 345 11.14 13.73 -8.04
C ILE A 345 11.04 14.87 -7.01
N ALA A 346 9.90 15.02 -6.34
CA ALA A 346 9.74 16.01 -5.28
C ALA A 346 10.74 15.78 -4.12
N ASN A 347 11.06 14.53 -3.78
CA ASN A 347 12.12 14.22 -2.82
C ASN A 347 13.51 14.63 -3.33
N GLN A 348 13.78 14.46 -4.62
CA GLN A 348 15.05 14.94 -5.18
C GLN A 348 15.16 16.47 -5.16
N ASP A 349 14.03 17.20 -5.27
CA ASP A 349 14.01 18.66 -5.12
C ASP A 349 14.37 19.07 -3.69
N ILE A 350 13.78 18.45 -2.68
CA ILE A 350 14.10 18.69 -1.26
C ILE A 350 15.59 18.39 -1.01
N LYS A 351 16.09 17.28 -1.56
CA LYS A 351 17.50 16.88 -1.44
C LYS A 351 18.46 17.89 -2.10
N LEU A 352 18.08 18.39 -3.25
CA LEU A 352 18.85 19.41 -3.97
C LEU A 352 18.90 20.73 -3.20
N GLU A 353 17.78 21.18 -2.64
CA GLU A 353 17.67 22.34 -1.76
C GLU A 353 18.57 22.20 -0.52
N TYR A 354 18.51 21.05 0.15
CA TYR A 354 19.37 20.72 1.27
C TYR A 354 20.86 20.82 0.91
N TYR A 355 21.31 20.19 -0.18
CA TYR A 355 22.71 20.23 -0.60
C TYR A 355 23.12 21.61 -1.13
N ALA A 356 22.21 22.42 -1.64
CA ALA A 356 22.49 23.81 -1.98
C ALA A 356 22.86 24.62 -0.74
N ASN A 357 22.15 24.44 0.38
CA ASN A 357 22.47 25.06 1.65
C ASN A 357 23.80 24.54 2.22
N GLN A 358 24.09 23.24 2.09
CA GLN A 358 25.33 22.62 2.60
C GLN A 358 26.62 23.13 1.91
N LYS A 359 26.51 23.86 0.80
CA LYS A 359 27.66 24.55 0.19
C LYS A 359 28.03 25.86 0.89
N LEU A 360 27.13 26.42 1.66
CA LEU A 360 27.36 27.66 2.38
C LEU A 360 28.43 27.49 3.47
N PRO A 361 29.15 28.55 3.83
CA PRO A 361 29.96 28.55 5.04
C PRO A 361 29.10 28.28 6.29
N ARG A 362 29.68 27.65 7.29
CA ARG A 362 29.07 27.57 8.59
C ARG A 362 29.37 28.86 9.37
N LEU A 363 28.32 29.53 9.81
CA LEU A 363 28.39 30.69 10.68
C LEU A 363 27.34 30.49 11.79
N ASP A 364 27.82 30.25 12.99
CA ASP A 364 26.96 29.99 14.14
C ASP A 364 27.05 31.19 15.10
N LEU A 365 25.92 31.65 15.60
CA LEU A 365 25.81 32.52 16.76
C LEU A 365 25.70 31.62 17.98
N GLU A 366 26.68 31.73 18.88
CA GLU A 366 26.71 31.02 20.14
C GLU A 366 26.48 32.01 21.30
N ALA A 367 25.60 31.66 22.22
CA ALA A 367 25.37 32.46 23.43
C ALA A 367 25.23 31.52 24.63
N THR A 368 25.85 31.90 25.71
CA THR A 368 25.76 31.22 27.02
C THR A 368 25.40 32.23 28.09
N LEU A 369 24.46 31.88 28.94
CA LEU A 369 24.13 32.59 30.14
C LEU A 369 24.29 31.60 31.30
N GLY A 370 25.06 32.00 32.32
CA GLY A 370 25.34 31.14 33.48
C GLY A 370 25.24 31.88 34.78
N ALA A 371 24.77 31.17 35.79
CA ALA A 371 24.86 31.60 37.19
C ALA A 371 25.57 30.51 37.99
N ASN A 372 26.47 30.90 38.85
CA ASN A 372 27.23 29.97 39.69
C ASN A 372 27.26 30.41 41.15
N GLY A 373 27.36 29.43 42.03
CA GLY A 373 27.49 29.63 43.45
C GLY A 373 28.60 28.74 44.00
N LEU A 374 29.38 29.29 44.91
CA LEU A 374 30.45 28.61 45.59
C LEU A 374 30.26 28.72 47.10
N SER A 375 30.42 27.59 47.78
CA SER A 375 30.55 27.55 49.24
C SER A 375 31.50 26.42 49.66
N GLY A 376 31.83 26.34 50.93
CA GLY A 376 32.64 25.24 51.46
C GLY A 376 32.95 25.36 52.96
N GLY A 377 33.50 24.28 53.48
CA GLY A 377 34.00 24.27 54.83
C GLY A 377 35.24 25.16 54.96
N GLU A 378 35.19 26.11 55.86
CA GLU A 378 36.31 27.02 56.10
C GLU A 378 37.53 26.26 56.58
N ARG A 379 38.69 26.63 56.06
CA ARG A 379 39.98 26.18 56.52
C ARG A 379 40.84 27.39 56.80
N THR A 380 41.33 27.47 58.04
CA THR A 380 42.31 28.49 58.43
C THR A 380 43.67 28.22 57.78
N ILE A 381 44.12 29.15 56.96
CA ILE A 381 45.44 29.10 56.34
C ILE A 381 46.38 29.95 57.13
N SER A 382 47.39 29.35 57.76
CA SER A 382 48.42 30.05 58.51
C SER A 382 49.62 30.32 57.58
N TYR A 383 49.60 31.48 56.90
CA TYR A 383 50.74 31.97 56.11
C TYR A 383 50.94 33.47 56.42
N GLY A 384 51.47 33.75 57.63
CA GLY A 384 51.54 35.11 58.14
C GLY A 384 50.24 35.50 58.87
N ASP A 385 49.30 36.13 58.20
CA ASP A 385 47.98 36.44 58.77
C ASP A 385 46.97 35.32 58.42
N THR A 386 45.96 35.18 59.30
CA THR A 386 44.87 34.21 59.13
C THR A 386 43.96 34.66 57.95
N ALA A 387 43.91 33.88 56.88
CA ALA A 387 42.98 34.15 55.79
C ALA A 387 41.75 33.26 55.93
N SER A 388 40.55 33.86 55.87
CA SER A 388 39.26 33.17 55.81
C SER A 388 38.55 33.51 54.52
N SER A 389 37.72 32.59 54.03
CA SER A 389 36.92 32.83 52.83
C SER A 389 35.57 33.44 53.20
N SER A 390 35.13 34.44 52.45
CA SER A 390 33.76 34.98 52.57
C SER A 390 32.68 34.00 52.04
N HIS A 391 33.11 32.83 51.55
CA HIS A 391 32.23 31.82 50.96
C HIS A 391 32.08 30.59 51.88
N GLU A 392 32.32 30.74 53.17
CA GLU A 392 32.01 29.69 54.14
C GLU A 392 30.52 29.31 54.07
N GLY A 393 30.22 28.02 54.20
CA GLY A 393 28.85 27.49 54.15
C GLY A 393 28.77 26.05 53.68
N ASP A 394 27.57 25.55 53.71
CA ASP A 394 27.24 24.21 53.25
C ASP A 394 26.81 24.17 51.79
N TYR A 395 26.31 23.02 51.34
CA TYR A 395 25.81 22.81 49.99
C TYR A 395 24.63 23.74 49.63
N MET A 396 23.74 24.02 50.60
CA MET A 396 22.57 24.87 50.38
C MET A 396 22.96 26.35 50.21
N ASP A 397 24.06 26.78 50.87
CA ASP A 397 24.61 28.13 50.70
C ASP A 397 25.15 28.33 49.28
N SER A 398 25.82 27.32 48.70
CA SER A 398 26.22 27.34 47.28
C SER A 398 25.01 27.46 46.36
N LEU A 399 23.94 26.71 46.60
CA LEU A 399 22.72 26.76 45.82
C LEU A 399 22.00 28.13 45.96
N SER A 400 21.95 28.68 47.18
CA SER A 400 21.39 30.02 47.45
C SER A 400 22.16 31.12 46.74
N ARG A 401 23.50 31.06 46.73
CA ARG A 401 24.36 32.02 46.01
C ARG A 401 24.19 31.93 44.52
N MET A 402 24.10 30.70 43.96
CA MET A 402 23.78 30.49 42.54
C MET A 402 22.43 31.10 42.17
N SER A 403 21.38 30.89 42.98
CA SER A 403 20.05 31.44 42.72
C SER A 403 19.97 32.97 42.76
N LYS A 404 20.89 33.63 43.53
CA LYS A 404 21.05 35.09 43.57
C LYS A 404 21.97 35.62 42.47
N ALA A 405 22.54 34.69 41.63
CA ALA A 405 23.55 35.02 40.64
C ALA A 405 24.76 35.78 41.18
N ASP A 406 25.22 35.42 42.37
CA ASP A 406 26.40 36.01 43.01
C ASP A 406 27.63 35.89 42.10
N GLY A 407 27.78 34.72 41.42
CA GLY A 407 28.65 34.56 40.27
C GLY A 407 27.81 34.44 39.01
N HIS A 408 28.19 35.15 37.96
CA HIS A 408 27.52 35.07 36.68
C HIS A 408 28.52 35.01 35.53
N GLU A 409 28.08 34.39 34.46
CA GLU A 409 28.83 34.29 33.21
C GLU A 409 27.91 34.57 32.04
N TRP A 410 28.38 35.35 31.11
CA TRP A 410 27.75 35.45 29.80
C TRP A 410 28.80 35.38 28.69
N TYR A 411 28.44 34.71 27.64
CA TYR A 411 29.24 34.59 26.41
C TYR A 411 28.35 34.84 25.21
N ALA A 412 28.86 35.61 24.27
CA ALA A 412 28.24 35.75 22.94
C ALA A 412 29.37 35.77 21.90
N GLY A 413 29.29 34.92 20.94
CA GLY A 413 30.32 34.75 19.95
C GLY A 413 29.79 34.32 18.60
N LEU A 414 30.58 34.55 17.54
CA LEU A 414 30.34 34.06 16.20
C LEU A 414 31.44 33.05 15.85
N ARG A 415 31.01 31.85 15.48
CA ARG A 415 31.94 30.82 15.04
C ARG A 415 31.78 30.62 13.51
N PHE A 416 32.84 30.93 12.79
CA PHE A 416 32.90 30.74 11.33
C PHE A 416 33.78 29.55 10.98
N SER A 417 33.29 28.69 10.07
CA SER A 417 34.11 27.65 9.47
C SER A 417 33.73 27.41 7.99
N TYR A 418 34.76 27.25 7.17
CA TYR A 418 34.58 26.94 5.76
C TYR A 418 35.73 26.06 5.25
N PRO A 419 35.45 24.87 4.70
CA PRO A 419 36.49 24.00 4.19
C PRO A 419 37.08 24.58 2.90
N LEU A 420 38.39 24.77 2.87
CA LEU A 420 39.09 25.29 1.66
C LEU A 420 38.87 24.32 0.50
N GLY A 421 38.30 24.87 -0.61
CA GLY A 421 37.96 24.12 -1.82
C GLY A 421 36.58 23.45 -1.82
N ASN A 422 35.91 23.25 -0.66
CA ASN A 422 34.52 22.78 -0.47
C ASN A 422 34.04 21.63 -1.40
N ARG A 423 34.98 20.79 -1.87
CA ARG A 423 34.78 19.79 -2.94
C ARG A 423 33.69 18.78 -2.63
N ALA A 424 33.57 18.38 -1.34
CA ALA A 424 32.58 17.38 -0.91
C ALA A 424 31.15 17.90 -1.06
N SER A 425 30.89 19.13 -0.59
CA SER A 425 29.55 19.74 -0.67
C SER A 425 29.16 20.04 -2.12
N GLU A 426 30.12 20.55 -2.93
CA GLU A 426 29.88 20.78 -4.35
C GLU A 426 29.62 19.48 -5.13
N ALA A 427 30.38 18.42 -4.85
CA ALA A 427 30.15 17.11 -5.47
C ALA A 427 28.80 16.53 -5.08
N SER A 428 28.40 16.65 -3.80
CA SER A 428 27.09 16.21 -3.30
C SER A 428 25.94 16.96 -3.98
N TYR A 429 26.06 18.27 -4.14
CA TYR A 429 25.08 19.08 -4.87
C TYR A 429 24.97 18.67 -6.34
N ARG A 430 26.11 18.52 -7.05
CA ARG A 430 26.11 18.07 -8.44
C ARG A 430 25.54 16.68 -8.60
N ARG A 431 25.86 15.76 -7.67
CA ARG A 431 25.29 14.42 -7.64
C ARG A 431 23.77 14.47 -7.48
N ALA A 432 23.24 15.23 -6.53
CA ALA A 432 21.80 15.38 -6.35
C ALA A 432 21.10 15.92 -7.62
N GLY A 433 21.74 16.85 -8.34
CA GLY A 433 21.24 17.35 -9.62
C GLY A 433 21.20 16.27 -10.72
N LEU A 434 22.20 15.38 -10.75
CA LEU A 434 22.22 14.24 -11.68
C LEU A 434 21.18 13.18 -11.31
N GLU A 435 21.03 12.87 -10.02
CA GLU A 435 20.00 11.97 -9.51
C GLU A 435 18.59 12.49 -9.85
N LYS A 436 18.32 13.80 -9.68
CA LYS A 436 17.05 14.39 -10.12
C LYS A 436 16.80 14.20 -11.62
N ARG A 437 17.81 14.45 -12.47
CA ARG A 437 17.68 14.21 -13.93
C ARG A 437 17.36 12.75 -14.24
N GLN A 438 17.99 11.82 -13.54
CA GLN A 438 17.74 10.39 -13.69
C GLN A 438 16.26 10.07 -13.40
N GLU A 439 15.70 10.62 -12.30
CA GLU A 439 14.30 10.40 -11.94
C GLU A 439 13.31 11.05 -12.93
N VAL A 440 13.66 12.20 -13.51
CA VAL A 440 12.86 12.81 -14.59
C VAL A 440 12.85 11.93 -15.84
N TYR A 441 13.98 11.33 -16.22
CA TYR A 441 14.00 10.37 -17.35
C TYR A 441 13.21 9.10 -17.04
N ARG A 442 13.20 8.62 -15.77
CA ARG A 442 12.35 7.50 -15.35
C ARG A 442 10.88 7.85 -15.49
N LEU A 443 10.46 9.06 -15.07
CA LEU A 443 9.08 9.51 -15.25
C LEU A 443 8.69 9.48 -16.72
N LYS A 444 9.52 10.08 -17.60
CA LYS A 444 9.25 10.09 -19.04
C LYS A 444 9.10 8.68 -19.61
N ARG A 445 9.95 7.74 -19.17
CA ARG A 445 9.86 6.34 -19.60
C ARG A 445 8.57 5.68 -19.12
N LEU A 446 8.10 5.98 -17.90
CA LEU A 446 6.82 5.48 -17.40
C LEU A 446 5.64 6.04 -18.21
N GLU A 447 5.67 7.32 -18.57
CA GLU A 447 4.67 7.95 -19.42
C GLU A 447 4.63 7.31 -20.83
N GLU A 448 5.79 7.07 -21.45
CA GLU A 448 5.91 6.36 -22.73
C GLU A 448 5.41 4.90 -22.62
N THR A 449 5.68 4.23 -21.49
CA THR A 449 5.19 2.86 -21.23
C THR A 449 3.67 2.85 -21.08
N ALA A 450 3.10 3.78 -20.33
CA ALA A 450 1.67 3.92 -20.16
C ALA A 450 0.96 4.18 -21.51
N GLU A 451 1.52 5.05 -22.35
CA GLU A 451 1.01 5.29 -23.70
C GLU A 451 1.00 4.03 -24.56
N LYS A 452 2.10 3.26 -24.52
CA LYS A 452 2.21 1.98 -25.24
C LYS A 452 1.19 0.96 -24.73
N GLU A 453 1.04 0.81 -23.41
CA GLU A 453 0.10 -0.13 -22.79
C GLU A 453 -1.35 0.22 -23.16
N VAL A 454 -1.75 1.48 -23.07
CA VAL A 454 -3.08 1.95 -23.47
C VAL A 454 -3.33 1.68 -24.96
N LYS A 455 -2.39 2.03 -25.83
CA LYS A 455 -2.52 1.77 -27.28
C LYS A 455 -2.68 0.29 -27.59
N ASN A 456 -1.85 -0.57 -26.97
CA ASN A 456 -1.91 -2.01 -27.20
C ASN A 456 -3.23 -2.60 -26.68
N SER A 457 -3.69 -2.20 -25.50
CA SER A 457 -4.95 -2.68 -24.94
C SER A 457 -6.15 -2.27 -25.80
N LEU A 458 -6.18 -1.03 -26.30
CA LEU A 458 -7.23 -0.58 -27.22
C LEU A 458 -7.23 -1.38 -28.55
N VAL A 459 -6.05 -1.66 -29.09
CA VAL A 459 -5.94 -2.52 -30.29
C VAL A 459 -6.46 -3.93 -29.99
N THR A 460 -6.08 -4.52 -28.86
CA THR A 460 -6.54 -5.85 -28.43
C THR A 460 -8.06 -5.89 -28.31
N VAL A 461 -8.66 -4.95 -27.60
CA VAL A 461 -10.12 -4.86 -27.41
C VAL A 461 -10.84 -4.75 -28.76
N ASN A 462 -10.42 -3.84 -29.64
CA ASN A 462 -11.06 -3.65 -30.94
C ASN A 462 -10.95 -4.91 -31.82
N ARG A 463 -9.79 -5.57 -31.84
CA ARG A 463 -9.60 -6.80 -32.64
C ARG A 463 -10.33 -7.99 -32.04
N SER A 464 -10.46 -8.08 -30.72
CA SER A 464 -11.26 -9.12 -30.08
C SER A 464 -12.75 -8.98 -30.43
N LEU A 465 -13.28 -7.76 -30.51
CA LEU A 465 -14.66 -7.54 -31.01
C LEU A 465 -14.88 -8.02 -32.45
N GLU A 466 -13.94 -7.73 -33.34
CA GLU A 466 -14.01 -8.24 -34.74
C GLU A 466 -13.97 -9.78 -34.74
N ARG A 467 -13.11 -10.39 -33.90
CA ARG A 467 -12.99 -11.85 -33.78
C ARG A 467 -14.26 -12.50 -33.25
N ILE A 468 -14.97 -11.91 -32.29
CA ILE A 468 -16.25 -12.43 -31.79
C ILE A 468 -17.25 -12.55 -32.93
N CYS A 469 -17.44 -11.49 -33.74
CA CYS A 469 -18.39 -11.53 -34.87
C CYS A 469 -18.05 -12.62 -35.90
N VAL A 470 -16.76 -12.82 -36.18
CA VAL A 470 -16.31 -13.88 -37.12
C VAL A 470 -16.49 -15.26 -36.50
N ALA A 471 -16.20 -15.43 -35.21
CA ALA A 471 -16.33 -16.71 -34.51
C ALA A 471 -17.80 -17.14 -34.37
N GLU A 472 -18.71 -16.20 -34.08
CA GLU A 472 -20.16 -16.45 -34.04
C GLU A 472 -20.65 -16.95 -35.41
N ARG A 473 -20.25 -16.32 -36.50
CA ARG A 473 -20.64 -16.75 -37.83
C ARG A 473 -20.04 -18.11 -38.19
N THR A 474 -18.81 -18.40 -37.74
CA THR A 474 -18.15 -19.69 -37.97
C THR A 474 -18.87 -20.82 -37.22
N GLU A 475 -19.30 -20.58 -35.98
CA GLU A 475 -20.09 -21.54 -35.20
C GLU A 475 -21.41 -21.86 -35.91
N GLU A 476 -22.17 -20.82 -36.29
CA GLU A 476 -23.44 -20.97 -36.98
C GLU A 476 -23.31 -21.83 -38.27
N LEU A 477 -22.29 -21.56 -39.09
CA LEU A 477 -22.05 -22.32 -40.32
C LEU A 477 -21.60 -23.75 -40.05
N ALA A 478 -20.80 -23.99 -39.00
CA ALA A 478 -20.38 -25.33 -38.61
C ALA A 478 -21.56 -26.16 -38.11
N GLU A 479 -22.49 -25.58 -37.35
CA GLU A 479 -23.70 -26.25 -36.88
C GLU A 479 -24.63 -26.61 -38.03
N ILE A 480 -24.86 -25.69 -39.00
CA ILE A 480 -25.65 -25.96 -40.21
C ILE A 480 -25.03 -27.11 -41.00
N THR A 481 -23.69 -27.10 -41.17
CA THR A 481 -22.98 -28.13 -41.94
C THR A 481 -23.08 -29.50 -41.27
N LEU A 482 -22.93 -29.56 -39.93
CA LEU A 482 -23.10 -30.79 -39.14
C LEU A 482 -24.53 -31.34 -39.30
N ALA A 483 -25.54 -30.48 -39.15
CA ALA A 483 -26.93 -30.88 -39.27
C ALA A 483 -27.22 -31.50 -40.67
N GLN A 484 -26.71 -30.87 -41.73
CA GLN A 484 -26.84 -31.41 -43.09
C GLN A 484 -26.14 -32.77 -43.27
N GLU A 485 -24.95 -32.94 -42.69
CA GLU A 485 -24.20 -34.19 -42.82
C GLU A 485 -24.82 -35.32 -42.00
N MET A 486 -25.42 -35.01 -40.87
CA MET A 486 -26.19 -35.97 -40.06
C MET A 486 -27.44 -36.47 -40.82
N GLU A 487 -28.12 -35.59 -41.56
CA GLU A 487 -29.25 -35.98 -42.38
C GLU A 487 -28.81 -36.87 -43.55
N ARG A 488 -27.69 -36.53 -44.24
CA ARG A 488 -27.10 -37.37 -45.26
C ARG A 488 -26.69 -38.75 -44.77
N LEU A 489 -26.17 -38.84 -43.51
CA LEU A 489 -25.83 -40.14 -42.88
C LEU A 489 -27.09 -40.99 -42.67
N LYS A 490 -28.22 -40.39 -42.29
CA LYS A 490 -29.49 -41.10 -42.14
C LYS A 490 -29.99 -41.66 -43.47
N GLU A 491 -29.81 -40.89 -44.55
CA GLU A 491 -30.18 -41.31 -45.89
C GLU A 491 -29.16 -42.28 -46.54
N GLY A 492 -28.08 -42.65 -45.83
CA GLY A 492 -27.02 -43.51 -46.33
C GLY A 492 -26.12 -42.87 -47.39
N LEU A 493 -26.13 -41.55 -47.50
CA LEU A 493 -25.34 -40.75 -48.45
C LEU A 493 -24.03 -40.20 -47.81
N SER A 494 -23.72 -40.59 -46.58
CA SER A 494 -22.51 -40.22 -45.85
C SER A 494 -22.00 -41.36 -44.97
N ASP A 495 -20.85 -41.21 -44.38
CA ASP A 495 -20.19 -42.18 -43.48
C ASP A 495 -19.95 -41.58 -42.06
N THR A 496 -19.69 -42.46 -41.11
CA THR A 496 -19.42 -42.10 -39.70
C THR A 496 -18.22 -41.17 -39.56
N PHE A 497 -17.17 -41.39 -40.35
CA PHE A 497 -15.94 -40.60 -40.26
C PHE A 497 -16.19 -39.10 -40.57
N ARG A 498 -16.98 -38.82 -41.61
CA ARG A 498 -17.35 -37.44 -41.97
C ARG A 498 -18.17 -36.76 -40.89
N VAL A 499 -19.13 -37.44 -40.29
CA VAL A 499 -19.92 -36.89 -39.17
C VAL A 499 -19.02 -36.57 -37.98
N LEU A 500 -18.06 -37.45 -37.64
CA LEU A 500 -17.09 -37.21 -36.58
C LEU A 500 -16.22 -35.97 -36.86
N ILE A 501 -15.80 -35.72 -38.10
CA ILE A 501 -15.06 -34.51 -38.50
C ILE A 501 -15.90 -33.27 -38.30
N PHE A 502 -17.17 -33.25 -38.74
CA PHE A 502 -18.03 -32.09 -38.60
C PHE A 502 -18.44 -31.84 -37.15
N GLN A 503 -18.66 -32.89 -36.33
CA GLN A 503 -18.83 -32.74 -34.88
C GLN A 503 -17.63 -32.05 -34.22
N ASN A 504 -16.40 -32.48 -34.55
CA ASN A 504 -15.19 -31.85 -34.06
C ASN A 504 -15.09 -30.38 -34.52
N SER A 505 -15.50 -30.09 -35.78
CA SER A 505 -15.48 -28.72 -36.31
C SER A 505 -16.42 -27.78 -35.56
N VAL A 506 -17.60 -28.23 -35.13
CA VAL A 506 -18.54 -27.47 -34.27
C VAL A 506 -17.90 -27.19 -32.92
N ILE A 507 -17.35 -28.22 -32.25
CA ILE A 507 -16.68 -28.04 -30.94
C ILE A 507 -15.54 -27.04 -31.04
N GLN A 508 -14.70 -27.13 -32.10
CA GLN A 508 -13.62 -26.15 -32.30
C GLN A 508 -14.14 -24.74 -32.62
N ALA A 509 -15.28 -24.59 -33.28
CA ALA A 509 -15.90 -23.29 -33.50
C ALA A 509 -16.43 -22.68 -32.21
N ARG A 510 -17.10 -23.46 -31.35
CA ARG A 510 -17.57 -23.04 -30.02
C ARG A 510 -16.42 -22.62 -29.12
N ILE A 511 -15.34 -23.41 -29.05
CA ILE A 511 -14.14 -23.06 -28.31
C ILE A 511 -13.56 -21.71 -28.78
N ARG A 512 -13.40 -21.54 -30.12
CA ARG A 512 -12.89 -20.27 -30.68
C ARG A 512 -13.77 -19.06 -30.33
N LYS A 513 -15.10 -19.24 -30.30
CA LYS A 513 -16.03 -18.17 -29.90
C LYS A 513 -15.85 -17.82 -28.43
N THR A 514 -15.82 -18.82 -27.54
CA THR A 514 -15.60 -18.62 -26.11
C THR A 514 -14.26 -17.93 -25.85
N SER A 515 -13.18 -18.40 -26.49
CA SER A 515 -11.85 -17.75 -26.38
C SER A 515 -11.89 -16.30 -26.90
N ALA A 516 -12.62 -15.99 -27.97
CA ALA A 516 -12.71 -14.61 -28.46
C ALA A 516 -13.45 -13.68 -27.45
N ILE A 517 -14.47 -14.19 -26.77
CA ILE A 517 -15.19 -13.45 -25.72
C ILE A 517 -14.30 -13.24 -24.49
N VAL A 518 -13.53 -14.25 -24.09
CA VAL A 518 -12.56 -14.15 -23.00
C VAL A 518 -11.46 -13.14 -23.33
N ASP A 519 -10.83 -13.26 -24.51
CA ASP A 519 -9.79 -12.31 -24.98
C ASP A 519 -10.29 -10.85 -24.96
N PHE A 520 -11.57 -10.63 -25.27
CA PHE A 520 -12.18 -9.31 -25.20
C PHE A 520 -12.27 -8.80 -23.75
N ASN A 521 -12.77 -9.62 -22.83
CA ASN A 521 -12.91 -9.24 -21.43
C ASN A 521 -11.54 -9.04 -20.75
N GLN A 522 -10.57 -9.90 -21.05
CA GLN A 522 -9.19 -9.73 -20.58
C GLN A 522 -8.54 -8.47 -21.18
N GLY A 523 -8.80 -8.18 -22.45
CA GLY A 523 -8.38 -6.94 -23.10
C GLY A 523 -8.94 -5.70 -22.39
N LEU A 524 -10.18 -5.78 -21.89
CA LEU A 524 -10.80 -4.74 -21.07
C LEU A 524 -10.13 -4.61 -19.71
N ALA A 525 -9.87 -5.72 -19.02
CA ALA A 525 -9.18 -5.73 -17.75
C ALA A 525 -7.81 -5.03 -17.87
N ASN A 526 -7.04 -5.39 -18.90
CA ASN A 526 -5.75 -4.79 -19.21
C ASN A 526 -5.88 -3.29 -19.54
N LEU A 527 -6.93 -2.86 -20.25
CA LEU A 527 -7.19 -1.46 -20.56
C LEU A 527 -7.46 -0.65 -19.28
N TYR A 528 -8.36 -1.12 -18.42
CA TYR A 528 -8.67 -0.44 -17.17
C TYR A 528 -7.47 -0.41 -16.21
N ARG A 529 -6.64 -1.45 -16.22
CA ARG A 529 -5.37 -1.46 -15.49
C ARG A 529 -4.39 -0.43 -16.05
N ALA A 530 -4.23 -0.38 -17.38
CA ALA A 530 -3.38 0.62 -18.03
C ALA A 530 -3.85 2.07 -17.79
N MET A 531 -5.15 2.27 -17.56
CA MET A 531 -5.73 3.55 -17.13
C MET A 531 -5.57 3.83 -15.63
N GLY A 532 -5.19 2.84 -14.82
CA GLY A 532 -5.15 2.97 -13.36
C GLY A 532 -6.53 3.07 -12.69
N THR A 533 -7.56 2.47 -13.29
CA THR A 533 -8.96 2.61 -12.86
C THR A 533 -9.71 1.28 -12.67
N ASN A 534 -9.00 0.14 -12.78
CA ASN A 534 -9.62 -1.19 -12.70
C ASN A 534 -10.37 -1.45 -11.39
N LEU A 535 -9.82 -1.08 -10.21
CA LEU A 535 -10.51 -1.28 -8.94
C LEU A 535 -11.78 -0.42 -8.79
N LYS A 536 -11.76 0.79 -9.36
CA LYS A 536 -12.92 1.68 -9.34
C LYS A 536 -14.12 1.09 -10.12
N ARG A 537 -13.87 0.29 -11.14
CA ARG A 537 -14.91 -0.41 -11.93
C ARG A 537 -15.75 -1.35 -11.06
N TYR A 538 -15.18 -1.86 -9.97
CA TYR A 538 -15.81 -2.80 -9.04
C TYR A 538 -16.24 -2.14 -7.73
N ASP A 539 -16.37 -0.80 -7.71
CA ASP A 539 -16.75 -0.01 -6.53
C ASP A 539 -15.81 -0.19 -5.33
N ILE A 540 -14.56 -0.57 -5.59
CA ILE A 540 -13.53 -0.68 -4.58
C ILE A 540 -12.91 0.70 -4.40
N VAL A 541 -13.27 1.36 -3.28
CA VAL A 541 -12.77 2.69 -2.92
C VAL A 541 -11.61 2.55 -1.93
N THR A 542 -10.49 3.18 -2.26
CA THR A 542 -9.35 3.28 -1.36
C THR A 542 -9.40 4.59 -0.59
N VAL A 543 -9.58 4.51 0.72
CA VAL A 543 -9.50 5.67 1.62
C VAL A 543 -8.16 5.67 2.32
N HIS A 544 -7.35 6.72 2.10
CA HIS A 544 -6.04 6.90 2.74
C HIS A 544 -5.02 5.75 2.55
N GLY A 545 -5.07 5.07 1.41
CA GLY A 545 -4.17 3.94 1.11
C GLY A 545 -4.58 2.63 1.80
N ILE A 546 -5.77 2.55 2.38
CA ILE A 546 -6.38 1.31 2.84
C ILE A 546 -7.57 1.04 1.93
N THR A 547 -7.55 -0.10 1.27
CA THR A 547 -8.63 -0.53 0.36
C THR A 547 -9.73 -1.14 1.21
N THR A 548 -10.85 -0.43 1.38
CA THR A 548 -12.06 -1.04 1.90
C THR A 548 -13.00 -1.28 0.74
N PRO A 549 -13.35 -2.54 0.43
CA PRO A 549 -14.46 -2.78 -0.49
C PRO A 549 -15.74 -2.22 0.12
N VAL A 550 -16.48 -1.42 -0.64
CA VAL A 550 -17.87 -1.10 -0.31
C VAL A 550 -18.67 -2.37 -0.60
N LEU A 551 -18.60 -3.33 0.33
CA LEU A 551 -19.43 -4.52 0.24
C LEU A 551 -20.88 -4.10 0.51
N PRO A 552 -21.85 -4.40 -0.38
CA PRO A 552 -23.22 -4.62 0.06
C PRO A 552 -23.11 -5.71 1.13
N GLN A 553 -23.71 -5.47 2.29
CA GLN A 553 -23.67 -6.39 3.45
C GLN A 553 -23.89 -7.81 2.96
N LEU A 554 -22.82 -8.59 2.87
CA LEU A 554 -22.88 -10.03 2.74
C LEU A 554 -23.39 -10.53 4.10
N THR A 555 -24.70 -10.50 4.27
CA THR A 555 -25.40 -11.29 5.25
C THR A 555 -25.07 -12.74 4.93
N GLU A 556 -24.25 -13.33 5.78
CA GLU A 556 -24.05 -14.76 5.99
C GLU A 556 -23.84 -15.60 4.69
N LEU A 557 -22.58 -15.82 4.36
CA LEU A 557 -22.16 -16.99 3.59
C LEU A 557 -21.67 -18.09 4.54
#